data_7493de0ee3d853689dea2fc14bbc26a5
#
_entry.id   7493de0ee3d853689dea2fc14bbc26a5
#
_cell.length_a   1.000
_cell.length_b   1.000
_cell.length_c   1.000
_cell.angle_alpha   90.00
_cell.angle_beta   90.00
_cell.angle_gamma   90.00
#
_symmetry.space_group_name_H-M   'P 1'
#
loop_
_entity.id
_entity.type
_entity.pdbx_description
1 polymer ?
#
loop_
_entity_poly.entity_id
_entity_poly.type
_entity_poly.pdbx_seq_one_letter_code
_entity_poly.pdbx_strand_id
1 'polypeptide(L)'
;IFGTEYEWIVHLSRTTGVTFVTFCVVEAALVSVYGGYAIGRLKSKPIVTSLALATYVTDFVTHIQLCLMNVNENNNPHFVYESPHLLLLVMLIQGVLIIFFTYFGNYVYFTINPPEKCCVITSSEESLNNIMPKIRRYKKQYDVVHMIHYTSNNVFDIINDCDTVFLYDIPTPEKTLLNEYCYARNKNIYYNFEMYDVVMLGARPAILDDKPLLSAVVRD
;
A
#
# COMPACT_ATOMS: atom_id res chain seq x y z
N ILE A 1 31.38 -8.26 1.37
CA ILE A 1 32.27 -9.38 0.96
C ILE A 1 33.50 -8.78 0.29
N PHE A 2 34.33 -8.11 1.07
CA PHE A 2 35.61 -7.56 0.62
C PHE A 2 36.68 -7.97 1.59
N GLY A 3 37.19 -9.16 1.44
CA GLY A 3 38.33 -9.69 2.19
C GLY A 3 39.10 -10.64 1.33
N THR A 4 40.39 -10.45 1.31
CA THR A 4 41.36 -11.38 0.78
C THR A 4 41.10 -12.79 1.30
N GLU A 5 41.28 -13.75 0.52
CA GLU A 5 40.96 -15.18 0.44
C GLU A 5 40.71 -16.01 1.73
N TYR A 6 40.84 -15.50 2.95
CA TYR A 6 40.74 -16.33 4.18
C TYR A 6 40.03 -15.67 5.38
N GLU A 7 39.48 -14.45 5.28
CA GLU A 7 38.79 -13.83 6.42
C GLU A 7 37.28 -13.73 6.21
N TRP A 8 36.58 -14.79 6.57
CA TRP A 8 35.10 -14.78 6.78
C TRP A 8 34.70 -14.01 8.06
N ILE A 9 35.55 -13.10 8.51
CA ILE A 9 35.29 -12.25 9.65
C ILE A 9 34.64 -11.00 9.12
N VAL A 10 33.38 -10.82 9.46
CA VAL A 10 32.64 -9.56 9.26
C VAL A 10 33.33 -8.50 10.09
N HIS A 11 34.30 -7.80 9.53
CA HIS A 11 34.85 -6.60 10.15
C HIS A 11 33.79 -5.54 10.17
N LEU A 12 33.17 -5.29 11.32
CA LEU A 12 32.31 -4.14 11.58
C LEU A 12 33.18 -2.87 11.58
N SER A 13 33.57 -2.44 10.39
CA SER A 13 34.19 -1.13 10.21
C SER A 13 33.16 -0.02 10.41
N ARG A 14 33.62 1.18 10.75
CA ARG A 14 32.73 2.36 10.83
C ARG A 14 31.97 2.57 9.52
N THR A 15 32.63 2.36 8.39
CA THR A 15 32.04 2.44 7.04
C THR A 15 30.87 1.47 6.88
N THR A 16 31.07 0.21 7.25
CA THR A 16 30.01 -0.82 7.19
C THR A 16 28.81 -0.43 8.08
N GLY A 17 29.08 0.04 9.30
CA GLY A 17 28.03 0.48 10.22
C GLY A 17 27.21 1.66 9.69
N VAL A 18 27.88 2.69 9.19
CA VAL A 18 27.22 3.88 8.62
C VAL A 18 26.40 3.50 7.37
N THR A 19 26.97 2.71 6.46
CA THR A 19 26.26 2.27 5.24
C THR A 19 25.03 1.43 5.58
N PHE A 20 25.14 0.52 6.56
CA PHE A 20 23.99 -0.28 7.01
C PHE A 20 22.88 0.60 7.60
N VAL A 21 23.21 1.57 8.44
CA VAL A 21 22.23 2.51 8.99
C VAL A 21 21.57 3.33 7.88
N THR A 22 22.38 3.86 6.93
CA THR A 22 21.87 4.60 5.78
C THR A 22 20.92 3.74 4.96
N PHE A 23 21.29 2.49 4.67
CA PHE A 23 20.44 1.54 3.97
C PHE A 23 19.10 1.37 4.68
N CYS A 24 19.10 1.06 5.97
CA CYS A 24 17.86 0.86 6.74
C CYS A 24 16.95 2.09 6.75
N VAL A 25 17.53 3.29 6.91
CA VAL A 25 16.75 4.53 6.98
C VAL A 25 16.14 4.87 5.61
N VAL A 26 16.95 4.82 4.55
CA VAL A 26 16.48 5.14 3.19
C VAL A 26 15.46 4.12 2.71
N GLU A 27 15.72 2.82 2.94
CA GLU A 27 14.79 1.74 2.59
C GLU A 27 13.44 1.92 3.30
N ALA A 28 13.45 2.12 4.63
CA ALA A 28 12.22 2.32 5.40
C ALA A 28 11.41 3.53 4.89
N ALA A 29 12.09 4.64 4.58
CA ALA A 29 11.46 5.84 4.04
C ALA A 29 10.84 5.58 2.66
N LEU A 30 11.58 4.96 1.74
CA LEU A 30 11.09 4.68 0.39
C LEU A 30 9.97 3.64 0.39
N VAL A 31 10.08 2.56 1.16
CA VAL A 31 9.00 1.56 1.30
C VAL A 31 7.74 2.20 1.85
N SER A 32 7.84 3.14 2.80
CA SER A 32 6.69 3.91 3.31
C SER A 32 6.04 4.77 2.22
N VAL A 33 6.83 5.46 1.41
CA VAL A 33 6.33 6.32 0.32
C VAL A 33 5.68 5.51 -0.79
N TYR A 34 6.30 4.40 -1.20
CA TYR A 34 5.80 3.55 -2.29
C TYR A 34 4.71 2.56 -1.88
N GLY A 35 4.35 2.50 -0.59
CA GLY A 35 3.26 1.65 -0.10
C GLY A 35 3.59 0.15 -0.05
N GLY A 36 4.86 -0.21 0.12
CA GLY A 36 5.32 -1.60 0.17
C GLY A 36 4.77 -2.40 1.36
N TYR A 37 4.22 -1.74 2.39
CA TYR A 37 3.63 -2.40 3.58
C TYR A 37 2.18 -2.86 3.38
N ALA A 38 1.59 -2.71 2.19
CA ALA A 38 0.17 -3.01 1.94
C ALA A 38 -0.11 -4.51 1.69
N ILE A 39 0.60 -5.41 2.40
CA ILE A 39 0.35 -6.86 2.36
C ILE A 39 -1.10 -7.13 2.79
N GLY A 40 -1.81 -7.98 2.04
CA GLY A 40 -3.22 -8.30 2.29
C GLY A 40 -4.23 -7.27 1.74
N ARG A 41 -3.81 -6.05 1.41
CA ARG A 41 -4.67 -5.02 0.80
C ARG A 41 -4.49 -4.90 -0.70
N LEU A 42 -3.25 -5.00 -1.17
CA LEU A 42 -2.91 -4.95 -2.59
C LEU A 42 -2.58 -6.35 -3.13
N LYS A 43 -2.66 -6.48 -4.44
CA LYS A 43 -2.17 -7.68 -5.14
C LYS A 43 -0.65 -7.78 -5.01
N SER A 44 -0.12 -9.01 -5.06
CA SER A 44 1.33 -9.24 -4.92
C SER A 44 2.18 -8.46 -5.93
N LYS A 45 1.73 -8.32 -7.19
CA LYS A 45 2.51 -7.62 -8.23
C LYS A 45 2.82 -6.15 -7.89
N PRO A 46 1.85 -5.27 -7.54
CA PRO A 46 2.14 -3.90 -7.12
C PRO A 46 3.10 -3.85 -5.93
N ILE A 47 2.95 -4.73 -4.94
CA ILE A 47 3.83 -4.76 -3.76
C ILE A 47 5.26 -5.11 -4.17
N VAL A 48 5.45 -6.15 -5.00
CA VAL A 48 6.78 -6.52 -5.54
C VAL A 48 7.41 -5.34 -6.28
N THR A 49 6.64 -4.65 -7.13
CA THR A 49 7.18 -3.50 -7.89
C THR A 49 7.58 -2.35 -6.96
N SER A 50 6.77 -2.03 -5.95
CA SER A 50 7.05 -0.98 -4.98
C SER A 50 8.30 -1.31 -4.14
N LEU A 51 8.40 -2.54 -3.63
CA LEU A 51 9.55 -2.99 -2.85
C LEU A 51 10.82 -3.04 -3.70
N ALA A 52 10.75 -3.62 -4.91
CA ALA A 52 11.90 -3.68 -5.79
C ALA A 52 12.42 -2.28 -6.17
N LEU A 53 11.52 -1.33 -6.45
CA LEU A 53 11.92 0.03 -6.75
C LEU A 53 12.57 0.72 -5.55
N ALA A 54 11.99 0.58 -4.35
CA ALA A 54 12.57 1.13 -3.12
C ALA A 54 13.96 0.56 -2.88
N THR A 55 14.11 -0.77 -2.90
CA THR A 55 15.38 -1.46 -2.63
C THR A 55 16.44 -1.09 -3.67
N TYR A 56 16.11 -1.05 -4.96
CA TYR A 56 17.09 -0.72 -6.00
C TYR A 56 17.58 0.74 -5.92
N VAL A 57 16.69 1.67 -5.58
CA VAL A 57 17.10 3.06 -5.33
C VAL A 57 17.99 3.14 -4.08
N THR A 58 17.65 2.43 -3.02
CA THR A 58 18.47 2.37 -1.79
C THR A 58 19.84 1.77 -2.06
N ASP A 59 19.91 0.67 -2.81
CA ASP A 59 21.18 0.04 -3.21
C ASP A 59 22.07 1.01 -4.00
N PHE A 60 21.46 1.75 -4.92
CA PHE A 60 22.19 2.74 -5.70
C PHE A 60 22.75 3.88 -4.84
N VAL A 61 21.95 4.41 -3.90
CA VAL A 61 22.38 5.44 -2.96
C VAL A 61 23.50 4.93 -2.05
N THR A 62 23.36 3.76 -1.49
CA THR A 62 24.38 3.16 -0.61
C THR A 62 25.65 2.75 -1.36
N HIS A 63 25.53 2.35 -2.62
CA HIS A 63 26.69 2.09 -3.47
C HIS A 63 27.50 3.37 -3.74
N ILE A 64 26.84 4.48 -4.07
CA ILE A 64 27.53 5.78 -4.20
C ILE A 64 28.20 6.16 -2.88
N GLN A 65 27.51 5.99 -1.76
CA GLN A 65 28.09 6.24 -0.43
C GLN A 65 29.36 5.41 -0.19
N LEU A 66 29.35 4.12 -0.51
CA LEU A 66 30.51 3.25 -0.41
C LEU A 66 31.67 3.73 -1.29
N CYS A 67 31.39 4.10 -2.54
CA CYS A 67 32.40 4.67 -3.45
C CYS A 67 33.04 5.94 -2.87
N LEU A 68 32.24 6.81 -2.22
CA LEU A 68 32.76 8.03 -1.59
C LEU A 68 33.56 7.74 -0.31
N MET A 69 33.15 6.76 0.48
CA MET A 69 33.82 6.44 1.76
C MET A 69 35.09 5.62 1.58
N ASN A 70 35.24 4.90 0.48
CA ASN A 70 36.40 4.05 0.20
C ASN A 70 37.65 4.82 -0.26
N VAL A 71 37.51 6.13 -0.52
CA VAL A 71 38.61 7.02 -0.96
C VAL A 71 39.72 7.18 0.09
N ASN A 72 39.51 6.79 1.35
CA ASN A 72 40.31 7.25 2.47
C ASN A 72 41.38 6.30 2.99
N GLU A 73 41.59 5.08 2.46
CA GLU A 73 42.60 4.17 3.02
C GLU A 73 44.05 4.62 2.81
N ASN A 74 44.34 5.48 1.81
CA ASN A 74 45.71 5.90 1.52
C ASN A 74 45.84 7.40 1.16
N ASN A 75 45.00 8.26 1.65
CA ASN A 75 45.01 9.69 1.31
C ASN A 75 44.99 9.96 -0.20
N ASN A 76 44.38 9.06 -0.96
CA ASN A 76 44.31 9.12 -2.42
C ASN A 76 43.09 9.92 -2.84
N PRO A 77 43.25 11.07 -3.53
CA PRO A 77 42.12 11.93 -3.94
C PRO A 77 41.29 11.36 -5.10
N HIS A 78 41.57 10.14 -5.55
CA HIS A 78 40.85 9.55 -6.67
C HIS A 78 39.63 8.78 -6.19
N PHE A 79 38.48 9.07 -6.81
CA PHE A 79 37.26 8.33 -6.62
C PHE A 79 37.46 6.87 -7.06
N VAL A 80 37.30 5.93 -6.11
CA VAL A 80 37.40 4.50 -6.40
C VAL A 80 36.00 3.99 -6.73
N TYR A 81 35.80 3.60 -7.97
CA TYR A 81 34.56 3.00 -8.41
C TYR A 81 34.51 1.54 -7.99
N GLU A 82 33.63 1.23 -7.02
CA GLU A 82 33.36 -0.14 -6.61
C GLU A 82 32.72 -0.93 -7.76
N SER A 83 33.01 -2.23 -7.80
CA SER A 83 32.65 -3.10 -8.91
C SER A 83 31.14 -3.14 -9.19
N PRO A 84 30.64 -2.58 -10.29
CA PRO A 84 29.19 -2.46 -10.58
C PRO A 84 28.53 -3.83 -10.80
N HIS A 85 29.28 -4.85 -11.20
CA HIS A 85 28.76 -6.19 -11.36
C HIS A 85 28.33 -6.83 -10.03
N LEU A 86 28.98 -6.48 -8.91
CA LEU A 86 28.58 -6.93 -7.58
C LEU A 86 27.27 -6.26 -7.15
N LEU A 87 27.10 -4.97 -7.44
CA LEU A 87 25.83 -4.28 -7.23
C LEU A 87 24.69 -4.97 -7.99
N LEU A 88 24.90 -5.25 -9.28
CA LEU A 88 23.88 -5.93 -10.10
C LEU A 88 23.57 -7.34 -9.55
N LEU A 89 24.57 -8.07 -9.09
CA LEU A 89 24.36 -9.39 -8.46
C LEU A 89 23.52 -9.28 -7.18
N VAL A 90 23.80 -8.31 -6.32
CA VAL A 90 23.05 -8.04 -5.08
C VAL A 90 21.61 -7.69 -5.43
N MET A 91 21.37 -6.74 -6.35
CA MET A 91 20.04 -6.35 -6.80
C MET A 91 19.24 -7.55 -7.35
N LEU A 92 19.89 -8.45 -8.09
CA LEU A 92 19.26 -9.64 -8.63
C LEU A 92 18.81 -10.58 -7.50
N ILE A 93 19.71 -10.86 -6.54
CA ILE A 93 19.39 -11.73 -5.39
C ILE A 93 18.27 -11.11 -4.55
N GLN A 94 18.33 -9.82 -4.26
CA GLN A 94 17.27 -9.10 -3.54
C GLN A 94 15.94 -9.14 -4.28
N GLY A 95 15.95 -8.94 -5.61
CA GLY A 95 14.75 -9.06 -6.43
C GLY A 95 14.08 -10.43 -6.30
N VAL A 96 14.86 -11.52 -6.34
CA VAL A 96 14.34 -12.87 -6.13
C VAL A 96 13.77 -13.04 -4.72
N LEU A 97 14.45 -12.54 -3.70
CA LEU A 97 13.99 -12.60 -2.31
C LEU A 97 12.69 -11.78 -2.12
N ILE A 98 12.61 -10.57 -2.69
CA ILE A 98 11.40 -9.73 -2.64
C ILE A 98 10.21 -10.47 -3.24
N ILE A 99 10.38 -11.08 -4.42
CA ILE A 99 9.33 -11.87 -5.06
C ILE A 99 8.90 -13.00 -4.12
N PHE A 100 9.86 -13.81 -3.67
CA PHE A 100 9.58 -14.95 -2.81
C PHE A 100 8.83 -14.54 -1.54
N PHE A 101 9.38 -13.59 -0.76
CA PHE A 101 8.77 -13.17 0.51
C PHE A 101 7.42 -12.46 0.32
N THR A 102 7.23 -11.71 -0.75
CA THR A 102 5.93 -11.07 -1.02
C THR A 102 4.84 -12.09 -1.33
N TYR A 103 5.13 -13.08 -2.18
CA TYR A 103 4.16 -14.13 -2.49
C TYR A 103 3.92 -15.04 -1.28
N PHE A 104 4.97 -15.39 -0.55
CA PHE A 104 4.87 -16.18 0.68
C PHE A 104 4.08 -15.42 1.76
N GLY A 105 4.38 -14.16 2.01
CA GLY A 105 3.68 -13.32 2.96
C GLY A 105 2.18 -13.17 2.64
N ASN A 106 1.85 -12.93 1.37
CA ASN A 106 0.46 -12.91 0.93
C ASN A 106 -0.23 -14.29 1.07
N TYR A 107 0.46 -15.37 0.81
CA TYR A 107 -0.08 -16.72 1.01
C TYR A 107 -0.40 -16.95 2.50
N VAL A 108 0.53 -16.67 3.39
CA VAL A 108 0.34 -16.80 4.84
C VAL A 108 -0.79 -15.89 5.33
N TYR A 109 -0.81 -14.62 4.89
CA TYR A 109 -1.85 -13.68 5.28
C TYR A 109 -3.25 -14.18 4.93
N PHE A 110 -3.50 -14.63 3.69
CA PHE A 110 -4.80 -15.12 3.26
C PHE A 110 -5.14 -16.53 3.76
N THR A 111 -4.18 -17.26 4.31
CA THR A 111 -4.44 -18.52 5.00
C THR A 111 -4.95 -18.26 6.43
N ILE A 112 -4.43 -17.22 7.09
CA ILE A 112 -4.84 -16.85 8.45
C ILE A 112 -6.12 -16.01 8.43
N ASN A 113 -6.28 -15.12 7.44
CA ASN A 113 -7.42 -14.22 7.32
C ASN A 113 -8.34 -14.70 6.19
N PRO A 114 -9.46 -15.36 6.51
CA PRO A 114 -10.44 -15.75 5.50
C PRO A 114 -11.07 -14.51 4.84
N PRO A 115 -11.64 -14.66 3.63
CA PRO A 115 -12.31 -13.56 2.95
C PRO A 115 -13.43 -12.94 3.78
N GLU A 116 -13.52 -11.62 3.81
CA GLU A 116 -14.60 -10.90 4.49
C GLU A 116 -15.93 -11.14 3.77
N LYS A 117 -16.98 -11.40 4.52
CA LYS A 117 -18.34 -11.50 3.97
C LYS A 117 -18.81 -10.14 3.51
N CYS A 118 -19.18 -10.05 2.25
CA CYS A 118 -19.57 -8.77 1.64
C CYS A 118 -21.01 -8.82 1.10
N CYS A 119 -21.69 -7.69 1.18
CA CYS A 119 -22.87 -7.42 0.40
C CYS A 119 -22.61 -6.30 -0.62
N VAL A 120 -23.26 -6.41 -1.76
CA VAL A 120 -23.22 -5.41 -2.83
C VAL A 120 -24.61 -4.82 -2.99
N ILE A 121 -24.72 -3.52 -2.78
CA ILE A 121 -25.97 -2.75 -2.86
C ILE A 121 -25.86 -1.82 -4.05
N THR A 122 -26.81 -1.90 -4.97
CA THR A 122 -26.81 -1.10 -6.22
C THR A 122 -28.20 -0.58 -6.55
N SER A 123 -28.26 0.39 -7.48
CA SER A 123 -29.52 0.94 -8.00
C SER A 123 -30.04 0.20 -9.23
N SER A 124 -29.20 -0.57 -9.92
CA SER A 124 -29.58 -1.25 -11.16
C SER A 124 -28.76 -2.52 -11.40
N GLU A 125 -29.29 -3.40 -12.25
CA GLU A 125 -28.55 -4.59 -12.70
C GLU A 125 -27.32 -4.23 -13.55
N GLU A 126 -27.39 -3.13 -14.29
CA GLU A 126 -26.26 -2.63 -15.06
C GLU A 126 -25.10 -2.23 -14.14
N SER A 127 -25.39 -1.49 -13.08
CA SER A 127 -24.43 -1.10 -12.06
C SER A 127 -23.84 -2.33 -11.36
N LEU A 128 -24.64 -3.34 -11.08
CA LEU A 128 -24.20 -4.62 -10.53
C LEU A 128 -23.22 -5.31 -11.47
N ASN A 129 -23.57 -5.40 -12.77
CA ASN A 129 -22.73 -6.03 -13.78
C ASN A 129 -21.39 -5.29 -13.99
N ASN A 130 -21.36 -3.99 -13.75
CA ASN A 130 -20.15 -3.17 -13.83
C ASN A 130 -19.20 -3.36 -12.64
N ILE A 131 -19.72 -3.51 -11.43
CA ILE A 131 -18.90 -3.61 -10.21
C ILE A 131 -18.47 -5.05 -9.90
N MET A 132 -19.31 -6.06 -10.16
CA MET A 132 -19.04 -7.46 -9.82
C MET A 132 -17.74 -8.02 -10.40
N PRO A 133 -17.38 -7.78 -11.68
CA PRO A 133 -16.12 -8.26 -12.22
C PRO A 133 -14.90 -7.64 -11.53
N LYS A 134 -15.05 -6.41 -10.98
CA LYS A 134 -13.99 -5.71 -10.24
C LYS A 134 -13.80 -6.34 -8.86
N ILE A 135 -14.88 -6.59 -8.12
CA ILE A 135 -14.85 -7.24 -6.79
C ILE A 135 -14.32 -8.66 -6.91
N ARG A 136 -14.77 -9.44 -7.91
CA ARG A 136 -14.33 -10.82 -8.15
C ARG A 136 -12.82 -10.96 -8.40
N ARG A 137 -12.13 -9.88 -8.82
CA ARG A 137 -10.66 -9.87 -8.93
C ARG A 137 -9.97 -9.93 -7.57
N TYR A 138 -10.71 -9.66 -6.48
CA TYR A 138 -10.25 -9.66 -5.09
C TYR A 138 -10.90 -10.76 -4.26
N LYS A 139 -11.25 -11.89 -4.89
CA LYS A 139 -11.93 -13.03 -4.25
C LYS A 139 -11.21 -13.63 -3.02
N LYS A 140 -9.93 -13.32 -2.83
CA LYS A 140 -9.20 -13.71 -1.62
C LYS A 140 -9.46 -12.78 -0.44
N GLN A 141 -9.95 -11.57 -0.71
CA GLN A 141 -10.24 -10.55 0.28
C GLN A 141 -11.73 -10.47 0.59
N TYR A 142 -12.57 -10.65 -0.44
CA TYR A 142 -14.01 -10.44 -0.37
C TYR A 142 -14.78 -11.66 -0.89
N ASP A 143 -15.70 -12.15 -0.07
CA ASP A 143 -16.69 -13.17 -0.43
C ASP A 143 -18.06 -12.50 -0.53
N VAL A 144 -18.59 -12.38 -1.74
CA VAL A 144 -19.88 -11.72 -1.99
C VAL A 144 -21.01 -12.70 -1.68
N VAL A 145 -21.63 -12.53 -0.52
CA VAL A 145 -22.74 -13.37 -0.04
C VAL A 145 -24.07 -12.85 -0.55
N HIS A 146 -24.27 -11.53 -0.57
CA HIS A 146 -25.54 -10.92 -0.93
C HIS A 146 -25.36 -9.84 -2.01
N MET A 147 -26.32 -9.81 -2.94
CA MET A 147 -26.46 -8.78 -3.97
C MET A 147 -27.89 -8.28 -3.95
N ILE A 148 -28.10 -7.01 -3.64
CA ILE A 148 -29.44 -6.45 -3.41
C ILE A 148 -29.59 -5.06 -4.03
N HIS A 149 -30.83 -4.70 -4.28
CA HIS A 149 -31.19 -3.33 -4.66
C HIS A 149 -31.39 -2.48 -3.40
N TYR A 150 -30.99 -1.20 -3.43
CA TYR A 150 -31.04 -0.32 -2.26
C TYR A 150 -32.44 -0.09 -1.67
N THR A 151 -33.51 -0.29 -2.46
CA THR A 151 -34.90 -0.18 -2.00
C THR A 151 -35.46 -1.45 -1.37
N SER A 152 -34.66 -2.51 -1.24
CA SER A 152 -35.12 -3.77 -0.64
C SER A 152 -35.45 -3.59 0.85
N ASN A 153 -36.58 -4.13 1.31
CA ASN A 153 -37.06 -3.97 2.69
C ASN A 153 -36.10 -4.57 3.77
N ASN A 154 -35.24 -5.51 3.37
CA ASN A 154 -34.32 -6.23 4.25
C ASN A 154 -32.87 -5.76 4.14
N VAL A 155 -32.63 -4.55 3.56
CA VAL A 155 -31.26 -4.02 3.36
C VAL A 155 -30.48 -3.97 4.67
N PHE A 156 -31.07 -3.48 5.74
CA PHE A 156 -30.42 -3.33 7.05
C PHE A 156 -30.08 -4.66 7.70
N ASP A 157 -30.94 -5.68 7.55
CA ASP A 157 -30.69 -7.02 8.09
C ASP A 157 -29.49 -7.67 7.37
N ILE A 158 -29.43 -7.53 6.05
CA ILE A 158 -28.33 -8.04 5.23
C ILE A 158 -27.01 -7.34 5.56
N ILE A 159 -27.04 -6.02 5.77
CA ILE A 159 -25.84 -5.27 6.21
C ILE A 159 -25.31 -5.82 7.54
N ASN A 160 -26.20 -6.18 8.47
CA ASN A 160 -25.77 -6.74 9.76
C ASN A 160 -25.03 -8.06 9.63
N ASP A 161 -25.38 -8.87 8.64
CA ASP A 161 -24.82 -10.21 8.41
C ASP A 161 -23.47 -10.17 7.66
N CYS A 162 -23.09 -9.00 7.14
CA CYS A 162 -21.87 -8.80 6.37
C CYS A 162 -20.84 -7.95 7.16
N ASP A 163 -19.56 -8.15 6.87
CA ASP A 163 -18.45 -7.36 7.43
C ASP A 163 -18.16 -6.12 6.59
N THR A 164 -18.33 -6.26 5.28
CA THR A 164 -18.02 -5.21 4.28
C THR A 164 -19.22 -4.96 3.37
N VAL A 165 -19.50 -3.70 3.09
CA VAL A 165 -20.61 -3.24 2.26
C VAL A 165 -20.08 -2.44 1.08
N PHE A 166 -20.45 -2.86 -0.13
CA PHE A 166 -20.19 -2.13 -1.36
C PHE A 166 -21.44 -1.37 -1.79
N LEU A 167 -21.40 -0.05 -1.73
CA LEU A 167 -22.47 0.86 -2.20
C LEU A 167 -22.06 1.39 -3.57
N TYR A 168 -22.76 1.00 -4.60
CA TYR A 168 -22.40 1.42 -5.95
C TYR A 168 -23.59 1.98 -6.71
N ASP A 169 -23.43 3.23 -7.20
CA ASP A 169 -24.43 3.93 -8.00
C ASP A 169 -25.78 4.07 -7.27
N ILE A 170 -25.73 4.49 -5.99
CA ILE A 170 -26.89 4.71 -5.14
C ILE A 170 -27.14 6.23 -5.06
N PRO A 171 -28.41 6.70 -5.10
CA PRO A 171 -28.73 8.11 -4.91
C PRO A 171 -28.17 8.65 -3.59
N THR A 172 -27.73 9.92 -3.59
CA THR A 172 -27.03 10.54 -2.46
C THR A 172 -27.78 10.48 -1.12
N PRO A 173 -29.11 10.70 -1.04
CA PRO A 173 -29.82 10.62 0.23
C PRO A 173 -29.75 9.22 0.87
N GLU A 174 -29.98 8.18 0.07
CA GLU A 174 -29.97 6.79 0.51
C GLU A 174 -28.53 6.33 0.83
N LYS A 175 -27.56 6.77 0.01
CA LYS A 175 -26.12 6.53 0.27
C LYS A 175 -25.72 7.09 1.63
N THR A 176 -26.16 8.30 1.98
CA THR A 176 -25.85 8.91 3.28
C THR A 176 -26.43 8.09 4.44
N LEU A 177 -27.70 7.71 4.34
CA LEU A 177 -28.39 6.92 5.37
C LEU A 177 -27.72 5.54 5.57
N LEU A 178 -27.33 4.87 4.49
CA LEU A 178 -26.64 3.59 4.55
C LEU A 178 -25.22 3.73 5.13
N ASN A 179 -24.52 4.81 4.79
CA ASN A 179 -23.22 5.11 5.36
C ASN A 179 -23.29 5.34 6.87
N GLU A 180 -24.24 6.14 7.34
CA GLU A 180 -24.46 6.38 8.78
C GLU A 180 -24.77 5.08 9.52
N TYR A 181 -25.62 4.24 8.94
CA TYR A 181 -25.98 2.95 9.51
C TYR A 181 -24.79 1.99 9.61
N CYS A 182 -24.00 1.89 8.55
CA CYS A 182 -22.79 1.06 8.52
C CYS A 182 -21.73 1.58 9.51
N TYR A 183 -21.52 2.90 9.56
CA TYR A 183 -20.59 3.54 10.48
C TYR A 183 -20.95 3.25 11.95
N ALA A 184 -22.21 3.40 12.30
CA ALA A 184 -22.71 3.13 13.65
C ALA A 184 -22.50 1.65 14.09
N ARG A 185 -22.29 0.74 13.14
CA ARG A 185 -22.09 -0.70 13.38
C ARG A 185 -20.69 -1.19 13.07
N ASN A 186 -19.74 -0.29 12.86
CA ASN A 186 -18.34 -0.61 12.55
C ASN A 186 -18.19 -1.53 11.32
N LYS A 187 -19.03 -1.34 10.29
CA LYS A 187 -18.92 -2.08 9.03
C LYS A 187 -17.99 -1.34 8.07
N ASN A 188 -17.16 -2.09 7.34
CA ASN A 188 -16.33 -1.52 6.28
C ASN A 188 -17.21 -1.10 5.10
N ILE A 189 -16.98 0.10 4.55
CA ILE A 189 -17.81 0.64 3.46
C ILE A 189 -16.92 1.00 2.29
N TYR A 190 -17.34 0.59 1.10
CA TYR A 190 -16.77 1.01 -0.17
C TYR A 190 -17.86 1.61 -1.03
N TYR A 191 -17.67 2.82 -1.52
CA TYR A 191 -18.62 3.49 -2.42
C TYR A 191 -17.90 4.16 -3.58
N ASN A 192 -18.65 4.41 -4.67
CA ASN A 192 -18.11 5.12 -5.82
C ASN A 192 -17.91 6.60 -5.50
N PHE A 193 -16.79 7.15 -5.91
CA PHE A 193 -16.48 8.56 -5.79
C PHE A 193 -17.37 9.40 -6.70
N GLU A 194 -17.97 10.44 -6.14
CA GLU A 194 -18.69 11.49 -6.85
C GLU A 194 -17.92 12.81 -6.80
N MET A 195 -18.28 13.75 -7.68
CA MET A 195 -17.60 15.06 -7.71
C MET A 195 -17.67 15.80 -6.36
N TYR A 196 -18.79 15.66 -5.67
CA TYR A 196 -18.97 16.20 -4.31
C TYR A 196 -17.95 15.64 -3.32
N ASP A 197 -17.69 14.36 -3.35
CA ASP A 197 -16.73 13.70 -2.45
C ASP A 197 -15.31 14.23 -2.70
N VAL A 198 -14.95 14.48 -3.96
CA VAL A 198 -13.64 15.06 -4.35
C VAL A 198 -13.48 16.47 -3.79
N VAL A 199 -14.53 17.29 -3.90
CA VAL A 199 -14.53 18.67 -3.37
C VAL A 199 -14.41 18.65 -1.85
N MET A 200 -15.11 17.75 -1.17
CA MET A 200 -15.08 17.62 0.28
C MET A 200 -13.74 17.11 0.83
N LEU A 201 -13.04 16.25 0.09
CA LEU A 201 -11.67 15.82 0.47
C LEU A 201 -10.69 16.99 0.49
N GLY A 202 -10.87 18.01 -0.34
CA GLY A 202 -10.08 19.23 -0.37
C GLY A 202 -10.51 20.30 0.64
N ALA A 203 -11.66 20.11 1.29
CA ALA A 203 -12.21 21.08 2.22
C ALA A 203 -11.43 21.14 3.54
N ARG A 204 -11.29 22.34 4.07
CA ARG A 204 -10.63 22.57 5.37
C ARG A 204 -11.67 22.94 6.43
N PRO A 205 -11.49 22.47 7.68
CA PRO A 205 -12.34 22.93 8.77
C PRO A 205 -12.10 24.43 8.99
N ALA A 206 -13.20 25.18 9.07
CA ALA A 206 -13.21 26.60 9.37
C ALA A 206 -14.19 26.85 10.53
N ILE A 207 -13.94 27.85 11.33
CA ILE A 207 -14.83 28.28 12.42
C ILE A 207 -15.31 29.67 12.08
N LEU A 208 -16.63 29.87 12.03
CA LEU A 208 -17.27 31.17 11.88
C LEU A 208 -18.27 31.36 13.02
N ASP A 209 -18.02 32.35 13.87
CA ASP A 209 -18.85 32.65 15.04
C ASP A 209 -19.22 31.41 15.86
N ASP A 210 -18.18 30.65 16.30
CA ASP A 210 -18.30 29.42 17.08
C ASP A 210 -19.03 28.24 16.37
N LYS A 211 -19.35 28.40 15.09
CA LYS A 211 -19.94 27.30 14.28
C LYS A 211 -18.86 26.62 13.44
N PRO A 212 -18.70 25.31 13.58
CA PRO A 212 -17.81 24.56 12.72
C PRO A 212 -18.38 24.46 11.29
N LEU A 213 -17.59 24.86 10.31
CA LEU A 213 -17.91 24.82 8.88
C LEU A 213 -16.82 24.10 8.12
N LEU A 214 -17.14 23.62 6.91
CA LEU A 214 -16.16 23.15 5.96
C LEU A 214 -16.00 24.18 4.85
N SER A 215 -14.81 24.65 4.62
CA SER A 215 -14.47 25.59 3.55
C SER A 215 -13.81 24.84 2.39
N ALA A 216 -14.49 24.74 1.26
CA ALA A 216 -13.92 24.30 0.00
C ALA A 216 -13.52 25.51 -0.83
N VAL A 217 -12.20 25.76 -0.94
CA VAL A 217 -11.69 26.88 -1.74
C VAL A 217 -11.42 26.37 -3.15
N VAL A 218 -12.18 26.85 -4.11
CA VAL A 218 -11.90 26.67 -5.54
C VAL A 218 -10.78 27.64 -5.89
N ARG A 219 -9.58 27.13 -6.18
CA ARG A 219 -8.49 27.95 -6.70
C ARG A 219 -8.71 28.15 -8.19
N ASP A 220 -8.70 29.42 -8.62
CA ASP A 220 -8.54 29.80 -10.01
C ASP A 220 -7.17 29.42 -10.54
#